data_bbc422f71fe7c6cf3ccdea3892b9ebf2
#
_entry.id   bbc422f71fe7c6cf3ccdea3892b9ebf2
#
_cell.length_a   1.000
_cell.length_b   1.000
_cell.length_c   1.000
_cell.angle_alpha   90.00
_cell.angle_beta   90.00
_cell.angle_gamma   90.00
#
_symmetry.space_group_name_H-M   'P 1'
#
loop_
_entity.id
_entity.type
_entity.pdbx_description
1 polymer ?
#
loop_
_entity_poly.entity_id
_entity_poly.type
_entity_poly.pdbx_seq_one_letter_code
_entity_poly.pdbx_strand_id
1 'polypeptide(L)'
;MNRRHFLVQAVSAVGVVKFSTMPATAAVLASNSHFEVYRTKRQWKEKLTDFEYQVMREEKTERAGSSPLLNEKRKGTYLCKGCDLPLYSSNTKYESGTGWPSFYDSLPSAIGTKEDNGFFMKRTEVHCRRCGSHLGHIFDDGPQPTGLRHCLNGISLVFQPA
;
A
#
# COMPACT_ATOMS: atom_id res chain seq x y z
N MET A 1 -85.35 -2.53 -30.53
CA MET A 1 -84.83 -2.22 -29.19
C MET A 1 -83.84 -3.31 -28.79
N ASN A 2 -82.56 -3.23 -29.16
CA ASN A 2 -81.57 -4.24 -28.84
C ASN A 2 -80.35 -3.59 -28.21
N ARG A 3 -80.11 -3.93 -26.98
CA ARG A 3 -78.90 -3.52 -26.22
C ARG A 3 -77.73 -4.49 -26.58
N ARG A 4 -76.69 -3.99 -27.16
CA ARG A 4 -75.43 -4.70 -27.38
C ARG A 4 -74.44 -4.29 -26.28
N HIS A 5 -74.08 -5.24 -25.44
CA HIS A 5 -72.99 -5.06 -24.49
C HIS A 5 -71.64 -5.24 -25.21
N PHE A 6 -70.79 -4.25 -25.10
CA PHE A 6 -69.37 -4.37 -25.47
C PHE A 6 -68.58 -4.71 -24.25
N LEU A 7 -68.03 -5.91 -24.24
CA LEU A 7 -67.04 -6.32 -23.25
C LEU A 7 -65.67 -5.83 -23.71
N VAL A 8 -65.08 -4.93 -22.95
CA VAL A 8 -63.66 -4.52 -23.12
C VAL A 8 -62.80 -5.45 -22.30
N GLN A 9 -62.02 -6.30 -22.96
CA GLN A 9 -60.97 -7.09 -22.31
C GLN A 9 -59.75 -6.21 -22.07
N ALA A 10 -59.42 -5.98 -20.79
CA ALA A 10 -58.18 -5.35 -20.39
C ALA A 10 -57.07 -6.43 -20.36
N VAL A 11 -56.11 -6.34 -21.29
CA VAL A 11 -54.91 -7.16 -21.27
C VAL A 11 -53.90 -6.50 -20.34
N SER A 12 -53.71 -7.08 -19.17
CA SER A 12 -52.66 -6.67 -18.23
C SER A 12 -51.31 -7.28 -18.66
N ALA A 13 -50.45 -6.43 -19.24
CA ALA A 13 -49.06 -6.78 -19.53
C ALA A 13 -48.28 -6.74 -18.23
N VAL A 14 -47.98 -7.92 -17.64
CA VAL A 14 -47.03 -8.04 -16.53
C VAL A 14 -45.63 -7.92 -17.07
N GLY A 15 -45.02 -6.75 -16.91
CA GLY A 15 -43.62 -6.51 -17.23
C GLY A 15 -42.71 -7.24 -16.21
N VAL A 16 -42.04 -8.29 -16.67
CA VAL A 16 -41.02 -8.98 -15.90
C VAL A 16 -39.75 -8.08 -15.89
N VAL A 17 -39.54 -7.36 -14.81
CA VAL A 17 -38.28 -6.64 -14.55
C VAL A 17 -37.23 -7.68 -14.19
N LYS A 18 -36.33 -7.97 -15.15
CA LYS A 18 -35.14 -8.78 -14.87
C LYS A 18 -34.16 -7.94 -14.04
N PHE A 19 -34.14 -8.15 -12.75
CA PHE A 19 -33.03 -7.69 -11.89
C PHE A 19 -31.76 -8.48 -12.27
N SER A 20 -30.87 -7.86 -13.05
CA SER A 20 -29.51 -8.39 -13.25
C SER A 20 -28.75 -8.19 -11.95
N THR A 21 -28.66 -9.27 -11.15
CA THR A 21 -27.78 -9.28 -9.97
C THR A 21 -26.34 -9.35 -10.47
N MET A 22 -25.63 -8.22 -10.46
CA MET A 22 -24.18 -8.20 -10.64
C MET A 22 -23.52 -9.02 -9.51
N PRO A 23 -22.59 -9.93 -9.83
CA PRO A 23 -21.93 -10.69 -8.78
C PRO A 23 -21.16 -9.75 -7.85
N ALA A 24 -21.32 -9.94 -6.54
CA ALA A 24 -20.72 -9.10 -5.47
C ALA A 24 -19.18 -8.97 -5.56
N THR A 25 -18.52 -9.85 -6.32
CA THR A 25 -17.09 -9.80 -6.62
C THR A 25 -16.67 -8.59 -7.46
N ALA A 26 -17.53 -8.05 -8.31
CA ALA A 26 -17.20 -6.88 -9.15
C ALA A 26 -17.19 -5.56 -8.36
N ALA A 27 -18.01 -5.45 -7.31
CA ALA A 27 -18.11 -4.24 -6.50
C ALA A 27 -16.91 -4.03 -5.56
N VAL A 28 -16.25 -5.12 -5.12
CA VAL A 28 -15.07 -5.05 -4.24
C VAL A 28 -13.80 -4.62 -4.99
N LEU A 29 -13.73 -4.87 -6.30
CA LEU A 29 -12.58 -4.49 -7.12
C LEU A 29 -12.57 -3.01 -7.51
N ALA A 30 -13.70 -2.33 -7.47
CA ALA A 30 -13.83 -0.94 -7.89
C ALA A 30 -13.34 0.09 -6.85
N SER A 31 -13.14 -0.27 -5.59
CA SER A 31 -12.85 0.66 -4.50
C SER A 31 -11.36 0.82 -4.12
N ASN A 32 -10.43 0.07 -4.76
CA ASN A 32 -9.01 0.09 -4.39
C ASN A 32 -8.05 0.16 -5.60
N SER A 33 -8.39 0.92 -6.63
CA SER A 33 -7.65 1.01 -7.90
C SER A 33 -6.36 1.84 -7.87
N HIS A 34 -5.81 2.19 -6.69
CA HIS A 34 -4.60 3.03 -6.61
C HIS A 34 -3.27 2.26 -6.65
N PHE A 35 -3.26 0.96 -6.37
CA PHE A 35 -2.03 0.17 -6.36
C PHE A 35 -2.10 -1.00 -7.34
N GLU A 36 -0.98 -1.26 -8.02
CA GLU A 36 -0.86 -2.37 -9.00
C GLU A 36 -1.05 -3.75 -8.34
N VAL A 37 -0.60 -3.88 -7.09
CA VAL A 37 -0.74 -5.11 -6.30
C VAL A 37 -1.76 -4.87 -5.20
N TYR A 38 -2.95 -5.41 -5.39
CA TYR A 38 -4.00 -5.43 -4.38
C TYR A 38 -4.11 -6.81 -3.72
N ARG A 39 -4.23 -6.82 -2.39
CA ARG A 39 -4.55 -8.01 -1.58
C ARG A 39 -5.58 -7.65 -0.53
N THR A 40 -6.51 -8.56 -0.26
CA THR A 40 -7.43 -8.44 0.86
C THR A 40 -6.69 -8.50 2.19
N LYS A 41 -7.31 -8.03 3.27
CA LYS A 41 -6.75 -8.13 4.63
C LYS A 41 -6.33 -9.57 4.97
N ARG A 42 -7.16 -10.57 4.60
CA ARG A 42 -6.84 -11.98 4.82
C ARG A 42 -5.57 -12.40 4.06
N GLN A 43 -5.47 -12.08 2.77
CA GLN A 43 -4.31 -12.43 1.95
C GLN A 43 -3.02 -11.76 2.44
N TRP A 44 -3.11 -10.52 2.96
CA TRP A 44 -1.96 -9.87 3.60
C TRP A 44 -1.53 -10.60 4.88
N LYS A 45 -2.47 -11.04 5.72
CA LYS A 45 -2.17 -11.81 6.94
C LYS A 45 -1.64 -13.22 6.67
N GLU A 46 -2.00 -13.82 5.54
CA GLU A 46 -1.43 -15.09 5.08
C GLU A 46 0.02 -14.94 4.57
N LYS A 47 0.36 -13.77 4.02
CA LYS A 47 1.69 -13.47 3.45
C LYS A 47 2.69 -12.94 4.49
N LEU A 48 2.23 -12.16 5.45
CA LEU A 48 3.04 -11.43 6.42
C LEU A 48 2.84 -12.04 7.81
N THR A 49 3.89 -12.01 8.63
CA THR A 49 3.74 -12.23 10.07
C THR A 49 2.86 -11.14 10.70
N ASP A 50 2.34 -11.38 11.89
CA ASP A 50 1.48 -10.40 12.57
C ASP A 50 2.18 -9.04 12.76
N PHE A 51 3.47 -9.04 13.09
CA PHE A 51 4.21 -7.79 13.28
C PHE A 51 4.53 -7.10 11.94
N GLU A 52 4.91 -7.83 10.90
CA GLU A 52 5.05 -7.28 9.56
C GLU A 52 3.75 -6.66 9.05
N TYR A 53 2.62 -7.34 9.30
CA TYR A 53 1.31 -6.81 8.95
C TYR A 53 1.01 -5.50 9.69
N GLN A 54 1.29 -5.44 11.00
CA GLN A 54 1.09 -4.24 11.80
C GLN A 54 1.93 -3.07 11.29
N VAL A 55 3.20 -3.29 10.92
CA VAL A 55 4.06 -2.24 10.38
C VAL A 55 3.62 -1.86 8.97
N MET A 56 3.46 -2.82 8.08
CA MET A 56 3.28 -2.54 6.64
C MET A 56 1.85 -2.14 6.26
N ARG A 57 0.84 -2.51 7.08
CA ARG A 57 -0.59 -2.28 6.76
C ARG A 57 -1.35 -1.47 7.82
N GLU A 58 -0.80 -1.33 9.03
CA GLU A 58 -1.37 -0.56 10.13
C GLU A 58 -0.43 0.59 10.58
N GLU A 59 0.63 0.87 9.79
CA GLU A 59 1.56 2.00 9.95
C GLU A 59 2.26 2.05 11.32
N LYS A 60 2.44 0.87 11.97
CA LYS A 60 3.27 0.79 13.17
C LYS A 60 4.75 0.93 12.83
N THR A 61 5.55 1.20 13.84
CA THR A 61 7.00 1.35 13.73
C THR A 61 7.69 0.22 14.48
N GLU A 62 8.71 -0.40 13.88
CA GLU A 62 9.58 -1.34 14.57
C GLU A 62 10.44 -0.62 15.62
N ARG A 63 10.93 -1.38 16.62
CA ARG A 63 11.78 -0.80 17.65
C ARG A 63 13.11 -0.34 17.06
N ALA A 64 13.59 0.83 17.46
CA ALA A 64 14.91 1.32 17.08
C ALA A 64 16.00 0.27 17.42
N GLY A 65 16.94 0.06 16.52
CA GLY A 65 18.02 -0.91 16.67
C GLY A 65 17.64 -2.37 16.44
N SER A 66 16.39 -2.70 16.14
CA SER A 66 15.95 -4.09 15.99
C SER A 66 16.18 -4.69 14.61
N SER A 67 16.32 -3.87 13.58
CA SER A 67 16.49 -4.36 12.22
C SER A 67 17.89 -4.93 11.96
N PRO A 68 18.01 -6.16 11.45
CA PRO A 68 19.32 -6.68 10.99
C PRO A 68 19.87 -5.87 9.80
N LEU A 69 19.01 -5.16 9.05
CA LEU A 69 19.42 -4.35 7.89
C LEU A 69 20.13 -3.05 8.28
N LEU A 70 20.15 -2.67 9.55
CA LEU A 70 20.99 -1.57 10.05
C LEU A 70 22.45 -1.76 9.64
N ASN A 71 22.99 -2.94 9.93
CA ASN A 71 24.39 -3.27 9.72
C ASN A 71 24.67 -3.88 8.35
N GLU A 72 23.68 -3.95 7.44
CA GLU A 72 23.88 -4.43 6.08
C GLU A 72 24.68 -3.39 5.26
N LYS A 73 25.90 -3.76 4.85
CA LYS A 73 26.85 -2.90 4.13
C LYS A 73 27.24 -3.44 2.74
N ARG A 74 26.75 -4.63 2.39
CA ARG A 74 27.03 -5.21 1.07
C ARG A 74 26.37 -4.38 -0.03
N LYS A 75 26.92 -4.45 -1.24
CA LYS A 75 26.27 -3.91 -2.44
C LYS A 75 25.04 -4.74 -2.77
N GLY A 76 23.95 -4.05 -3.14
CA GLY A 76 22.69 -4.71 -3.47
C GLY A 76 21.52 -3.73 -3.48
N THR A 77 20.33 -4.31 -3.52
CA THR A 77 19.05 -3.59 -3.64
C THR A 77 18.12 -3.98 -2.50
N TYR A 78 17.43 -3.00 -1.96
CA TYR A 78 16.38 -3.19 -0.95
C TYR A 78 15.02 -3.24 -1.65
N LEU A 79 14.33 -4.37 -1.53
CA LEU A 79 13.04 -4.65 -2.14
C LEU A 79 11.91 -4.46 -1.12
N CYS A 80 10.72 -4.14 -1.61
CA CYS A 80 9.51 -4.17 -0.80
C CYS A 80 9.17 -5.61 -0.38
N LYS A 81 9.08 -5.90 0.90
CA LYS A 81 8.69 -7.22 1.40
C LYS A 81 7.29 -7.65 0.97
N GLY A 82 6.41 -6.70 0.71
CA GLY A 82 5.03 -6.97 0.29
C GLY A 82 4.89 -7.42 -1.16
N CYS A 83 5.76 -6.95 -2.08
CA CYS A 83 5.56 -7.17 -3.53
C CYS A 83 6.85 -7.23 -4.35
N ASP A 84 8.00 -7.31 -3.71
CA ASP A 84 9.33 -7.46 -4.31
C ASP A 84 9.72 -6.32 -5.29
N LEU A 85 9.04 -5.15 -5.21
CA LEU A 85 9.45 -3.97 -5.98
C LEU A 85 10.81 -3.48 -5.48
N PRO A 86 11.82 -3.28 -6.35
CA PRO A 86 13.05 -2.58 -5.99
C PRO A 86 12.74 -1.16 -5.51
N LEU A 87 13.21 -0.82 -4.30
CA LEU A 87 12.90 0.46 -3.65
C LEU A 87 14.12 1.36 -3.48
N TYR A 88 15.22 0.80 -2.97
CA TYR A 88 16.42 1.55 -2.63
C TYR A 88 17.68 0.81 -3.06
N SER A 89 18.71 1.57 -3.45
CA SER A 89 20.05 1.04 -3.69
C SER A 89 20.88 1.10 -2.41
N SER A 90 21.76 0.14 -2.19
CA SER A 90 22.76 0.22 -1.12
C SER A 90 23.70 1.44 -1.27
N ASN A 91 23.80 2.01 -2.46
CA ASN A 91 24.62 3.20 -2.72
C ASN A 91 24.07 4.46 -2.03
N THR A 92 22.76 4.51 -1.76
CA THR A 92 22.11 5.64 -1.09
C THR A 92 21.92 5.41 0.42
N LYS A 93 22.31 4.22 0.93
CA LYS A 93 22.23 3.90 2.35
C LYS A 93 23.34 4.57 3.14
N TYR A 94 23.00 5.10 4.31
CA TYR A 94 23.97 5.68 5.24
C TYR A 94 23.58 5.43 6.69
N GLU A 95 24.51 5.64 7.62
CA GLU A 95 24.26 5.54 9.06
C GLU A 95 23.78 6.89 9.60
N SER A 96 22.52 6.93 10.00
CA SER A 96 21.90 8.16 10.52
C SER A 96 21.95 8.29 12.05
N GLY A 97 22.34 7.23 12.76
CA GLY A 97 22.32 7.21 14.21
C GLY A 97 20.92 7.08 14.83
N THR A 98 19.84 6.99 14.02
CA THR A 98 18.47 6.97 14.53
C THR A 98 17.99 5.58 14.96
N GLY A 99 18.70 4.53 14.54
CA GLY A 99 18.33 3.15 14.85
C GLY A 99 17.44 2.46 13.83
N TRP A 100 17.23 3.08 12.67
CA TRP A 100 16.52 2.52 11.52
C TRP A 100 17.36 2.63 10.24
N PRO A 101 17.22 1.67 9.30
CA PRO A 101 17.83 1.79 7.98
C PRO A 101 17.48 3.11 7.32
N SER A 102 18.50 3.89 6.94
CA SER A 102 18.32 5.23 6.39
C SER A 102 18.97 5.36 5.02
N PHE A 103 18.28 6.08 4.14
CA PHE A 103 18.72 6.34 2.76
C PHE A 103 18.51 7.81 2.44
N TYR A 104 19.37 8.38 1.60
CA TYR A 104 19.18 9.77 1.17
C TYR A 104 18.36 9.88 -0.13
N ASP A 105 18.12 8.77 -0.84
CA ASP A 105 17.32 8.75 -2.07
C ASP A 105 16.75 7.34 -2.35
N SER A 106 15.65 7.27 -3.09
CA SER A 106 15.02 6.04 -3.57
C SER A 106 15.37 5.77 -5.02
N LEU A 107 15.07 4.55 -5.50
CA LEU A 107 15.08 4.27 -6.93
C LEU A 107 13.96 5.06 -7.63
N PRO A 108 14.12 5.42 -8.91
CA PRO A 108 13.12 6.16 -9.67
C PRO A 108 11.75 5.45 -9.66
N SER A 109 10.70 6.20 -9.38
CA SER A 109 9.30 5.72 -9.36
C SER A 109 9.06 4.50 -8.45
N ALA A 110 9.86 4.32 -7.40
CA ALA A 110 9.76 3.17 -6.50
C ALA A 110 8.80 3.40 -5.33
N ILE A 111 8.67 4.64 -4.89
CA ILE A 111 7.89 5.02 -3.72
C ILE A 111 6.77 6.00 -4.06
N GLY A 112 5.77 6.05 -3.20
CA GLY A 112 4.81 7.14 -3.08
C GLY A 112 4.90 7.77 -1.70
N THR A 113 4.36 8.97 -1.55
CA THR A 113 4.33 9.69 -0.28
C THR A 113 2.92 10.18 0.02
N LYS A 114 2.60 10.32 1.30
CA LYS A 114 1.40 11.01 1.76
C LYS A 114 1.72 11.84 3.02
N GLU A 115 0.93 12.85 3.27
CA GLU A 115 1.01 13.61 4.51
C GLU A 115 0.49 12.76 5.67
N ASP A 116 1.27 12.68 6.76
CA ASP A 116 0.91 12.04 8.01
C ASP A 116 0.82 13.10 9.11
N ASN A 117 -0.39 13.36 9.58
CA ASN A 117 -0.70 14.32 10.62
C ASN A 117 -0.89 13.68 12.01
N GLY A 118 -0.36 12.45 12.20
CA GLY A 118 -0.40 11.76 13.48
C GLY A 118 0.53 12.37 14.54
N PHE A 119 0.26 12.07 15.82
CA PHE A 119 1.12 12.47 16.96
C PHE A 119 1.43 13.98 17.06
N PHE A 120 0.50 14.85 16.66
CA PHE A 120 0.66 16.32 16.71
C PHE A 120 1.85 16.86 15.87
N MET A 121 2.40 16.06 14.97
CA MET A 121 3.47 16.46 14.06
C MET A 121 3.08 16.19 12.63
N LYS A 122 3.41 17.14 11.74
CA LYS A 122 3.27 16.95 10.30
C LYS A 122 4.49 16.21 9.79
N ARG A 123 4.31 15.01 9.24
CA ARG A 123 5.37 14.18 8.68
C ARG A 123 5.01 13.77 7.26
N THR A 124 6.01 13.36 6.49
CA THR A 124 5.83 12.75 5.17
C THR A 124 6.01 11.23 5.29
N GLU A 125 4.91 10.50 5.23
CA GLU A 125 4.97 9.03 5.14
C GLU A 125 5.50 8.61 3.77
N VAL A 126 6.29 7.55 3.74
CA VAL A 126 6.73 6.88 2.51
C VAL A 126 6.17 5.46 2.45
N HIS A 127 5.62 5.11 1.29
CA HIS A 127 5.06 3.78 1.04
C HIS A 127 5.52 3.23 -0.32
N CYS A 128 5.44 1.93 -0.49
CA CYS A 128 5.71 1.27 -1.76
C CYS A 128 4.70 1.70 -2.82
N ARG A 129 5.16 2.25 -3.96
CA ARG A 129 4.28 2.69 -5.06
C ARG A 129 3.40 1.56 -5.59
N ARG A 130 3.92 0.31 -5.66
CA ARG A 130 3.23 -0.81 -6.27
C ARG A 130 2.11 -1.41 -5.42
N CYS A 131 2.30 -1.51 -4.09
CA CYS A 131 1.34 -2.21 -3.22
C CYS A 131 0.84 -1.39 -2.04
N GLY A 132 1.31 -0.15 -1.86
CA GLY A 132 0.91 0.73 -0.77
C GLY A 132 1.37 0.27 0.62
N SER A 133 2.36 -0.63 0.72
CA SER A 133 2.89 -1.02 2.02
C SER A 133 3.67 0.13 2.64
N HIS A 134 3.34 0.45 3.90
CA HIS A 134 4.07 1.44 4.68
C HIS A 134 5.55 1.05 4.82
N LEU A 135 6.44 1.99 4.58
CA LEU A 135 7.88 1.80 4.67
C LEU A 135 8.49 2.59 5.83
N GLY A 136 8.01 3.79 6.08
CA GLY A 136 8.55 4.71 7.08
C GLY A 136 8.21 6.17 6.78
N HIS A 137 9.14 7.08 7.06
CA HIS A 137 8.94 8.52 6.88
C HIS A 137 10.16 9.19 6.25
N ILE A 138 9.93 10.33 5.61
CA ILE A 138 10.98 11.19 5.06
C ILE A 138 11.10 12.43 5.94
N PHE A 139 12.34 12.82 6.22
CA PHE A 139 12.74 14.01 6.97
C PHE A 139 13.71 14.84 6.13
N ASP A 140 13.83 16.12 6.44
CA ASP A 140 14.68 17.11 5.78
C ASP A 140 16.04 17.34 6.50
N ASP A 141 16.48 16.34 7.25
CA ASP A 141 17.71 16.32 8.02
C ASP A 141 18.75 15.31 7.49
N GLY A 142 18.65 14.97 6.21
CA GLY A 142 19.54 14.02 5.54
C GLY A 142 20.81 14.66 4.97
N PRO A 143 21.73 13.83 4.45
CA PRO A 143 22.96 14.30 3.82
C PRO A 143 22.73 14.79 2.38
N GLN A 144 23.72 15.49 1.83
CA GLN A 144 23.77 15.78 0.41
C GLN A 144 23.85 14.46 -0.39
N PRO A 145 23.32 14.40 -1.64
CA PRO A 145 22.90 15.53 -2.48
C PRO A 145 21.44 15.98 -2.27
N THR A 146 20.59 15.21 -1.59
CA THR A 146 19.16 15.50 -1.51
C THR A 146 18.76 16.33 -0.28
N GLY A 147 19.53 16.24 0.80
CA GLY A 147 19.14 16.79 2.10
C GLY A 147 18.06 15.99 2.80
N LEU A 148 17.60 14.86 2.20
CA LEU A 148 16.52 14.05 2.71
C LEU A 148 17.03 12.81 3.45
N ARG A 149 16.31 12.42 4.48
CA ARG A 149 16.50 11.15 5.18
C ARG A 149 15.23 10.32 5.08
N HIS A 150 15.26 9.27 4.27
CA HIS A 150 14.24 8.23 4.23
C HIS A 150 14.53 7.24 5.36
N CYS A 151 13.82 7.37 6.47
CA CYS A 151 13.95 6.54 7.67
C CYS A 151 12.95 5.37 7.57
N LEU A 152 13.45 4.16 7.39
CA LEU A 152 12.61 3.03 6.99
C LEU A 152 12.57 1.93 8.04
N ASN A 153 11.40 1.33 8.22
CA ASN A 153 11.25 0.08 8.95
C ASN A 153 11.95 -1.04 8.16
N GLY A 154 13.04 -1.60 8.70
CA GLY A 154 13.76 -2.67 8.03
C GLY A 154 12.92 -3.93 7.85
N ILE A 155 11.95 -4.17 8.73
CA ILE A 155 10.98 -5.27 8.60
C ILE A 155 10.11 -5.16 7.32
N SER A 156 9.95 -3.96 6.75
CA SER A 156 9.24 -3.73 5.48
C SER A 156 10.09 -4.02 4.25
N LEU A 157 11.38 -4.35 4.43
CA LEU A 157 12.36 -4.51 3.37
C LEU A 157 12.93 -5.92 3.31
N VAL A 158 13.37 -6.30 2.11
CA VAL A 158 14.21 -7.48 1.86
C VAL A 158 15.47 -7.01 1.15
N PHE A 159 16.64 -7.42 1.63
CA PHE A 159 17.90 -7.11 0.96
C PHE A 159 18.25 -8.22 -0.03
N GLN A 160 18.54 -7.81 -1.27
CA GLN A 160 19.05 -8.66 -2.34
C GLN A 160 20.48 -8.22 -2.67
N PRO A 161 21.49 -9.06 -2.41
CA PRO A 161 22.88 -8.79 -2.84
C PRO A 161 22.98 -8.65 -4.34
N ALA A 162 23.97 -7.84 -4.81
CA ALA A 162 24.29 -7.70 -6.23
C ALA A 162 25.04 -8.93 -6.77
#